data_94547e3d11b3810b2071151ee5b36d92
#
_entry.id   94547e3d11b3810b2071151ee5b36d92
#
_cell.length_a   1.000
_cell.length_b   1.000
_cell.length_c   1.000
_cell.angle_alpha   90.00
_cell.angle_beta   90.00
_cell.angle_gamma   90.00
#
_symmetry.space_group_name_H-M   'P 1'
#
loop_
_entity.id
_entity.type
_entity.pdbx_description
1 polymer ?
#
loop_
_entity_poly.entity_id
_entity_poly.type
_entity_poly.pdbx_seq_one_letter_code
_entity_poly.pdbx_strand_id
1 'polypeptide(L)'
;MKQALTVLILSLMTASAEVDPGHTAAQRDRSAPGSKMYKLEELTWPQIDALDRQRTLFILPVGMIEQHGPHLPVGADTIAVTYEADGAARRVSRALPAWNVVMMPVVNYGHSGANHLGDKPIHPGTYAIRQSTLRSLVADVGAQIAQNGFKWIFVMNGHGAPTHHIAVNDACDFVSQTFNATMINVSGLFNADAAVQAKGEAIAARHFSAADLSSFGRDVHGGVAETSGVLAVRPDLVRTSYKSLPSYSVGNLSESREVARKPGWPGYFSAPAKASAAYGRDVEAWWIEGMSDLILQGVRGDNLFGRPRWPWPVINDLAWAPIAAGVLGPEREFESKLEAWLRQRDNGANRPVR
;
A
#
# COMPACT_ATOMS: atom_id res chain seq x y z
N MET A 1 0.13 -47.80 -46.15
CA MET A 1 -1.23 -47.24 -46.07
C MET A 1 -1.13 -45.84 -45.50
N LYS A 2 -1.35 -44.85 -46.37
CA LYS A 2 -1.28 -43.40 -46.02
C LYS A 2 -2.66 -42.99 -45.54
N GLN A 3 -2.81 -42.49 -44.33
CA GLN A 3 -4.02 -41.81 -43.89
C GLN A 3 -3.82 -40.30 -44.04
N ALA A 4 -4.71 -39.73 -44.89
CA ALA A 4 -4.76 -38.32 -45.17
C ALA A 4 -5.48 -37.57 -44.02
N LEU A 5 -4.88 -36.50 -43.55
CA LEU A 5 -5.46 -35.57 -42.58
C LEU A 5 -6.30 -34.55 -43.34
N THR A 6 -7.61 -34.61 -43.19
CA THR A 6 -8.54 -33.67 -43.81
C THR A 6 -8.61 -32.41 -42.92
N VAL A 7 -8.13 -31.29 -43.44
CA VAL A 7 -8.27 -29.95 -42.78
C VAL A 7 -9.64 -29.40 -43.20
N LEU A 8 -10.50 -29.21 -42.20
CA LEU A 8 -11.80 -28.57 -42.37
C LEU A 8 -11.62 -27.06 -42.26
N ILE A 9 -11.68 -26.34 -43.39
CA ILE A 9 -11.69 -24.89 -43.43
C ILE A 9 -13.13 -24.43 -43.22
N LEU A 10 -13.41 -23.86 -42.06
CA LEU A 10 -14.69 -23.23 -41.76
C LEU A 10 -14.63 -21.75 -42.24
N SER A 11 -15.36 -21.48 -43.32
CA SER A 11 -15.60 -20.11 -43.80
C SER A 11 -16.44 -19.35 -42.77
N LEU A 12 -15.84 -18.38 -42.05
CA LEU A 12 -16.59 -17.39 -41.29
C LEU A 12 -16.92 -16.21 -42.19
N MET A 13 -18.19 -16.03 -42.42
CA MET A 13 -18.75 -14.83 -43.05
C MET A 13 -18.41 -13.61 -42.25
N THR A 14 -17.82 -12.64 -42.92
CA THR A 14 -17.54 -11.30 -42.37
C THR A 14 -18.86 -10.57 -42.13
N ALA A 15 -19.24 -10.46 -40.85
CA ALA A 15 -20.10 -9.37 -40.42
C ALA A 15 -19.16 -8.22 -40.06
N SER A 16 -19.13 -7.22 -40.90
CA SER A 16 -18.49 -5.92 -40.61
C SER A 16 -19.31 -5.26 -39.50
N ALA A 17 -18.86 -5.44 -38.23
CA ALA A 17 -19.26 -4.56 -37.17
C ALA A 17 -18.51 -3.24 -37.37
N GLU A 18 -19.22 -2.16 -37.63
CA GLU A 18 -18.72 -0.80 -37.56
C GLU A 18 -18.13 -0.60 -36.16
N VAL A 19 -16.82 -0.44 -36.10
CA VAL A 19 -16.11 -0.04 -34.89
C VAL A 19 -16.46 1.43 -34.67
N ASP A 20 -17.24 1.71 -33.64
CA ASP A 20 -17.52 3.04 -33.16
C ASP A 20 -16.17 3.77 -32.86
N PRO A 21 -15.84 4.87 -33.57
CA PRO A 21 -14.60 5.61 -33.33
C PRO A 21 -14.60 6.40 -32.00
N GLY A 22 -15.62 6.26 -31.17
CA GLY A 22 -15.81 7.03 -29.95
C GLY A 22 -14.94 6.60 -28.75
N HIS A 23 -14.28 5.44 -28.77
CA HIS A 23 -13.58 4.90 -27.57
C HIS A 23 -12.06 5.15 -27.52
N THR A 24 -11.46 5.79 -28.51
CA THR A 24 -10.03 6.08 -28.54
C THR A 24 -9.62 7.49 -28.05
N ALA A 25 -10.57 8.32 -27.66
CA ALA A 25 -10.29 9.72 -27.26
C ALA A 25 -10.41 10.01 -25.75
N ALA A 26 -10.84 9.08 -24.92
CA ALA A 26 -11.17 9.35 -23.49
C ALA A 26 -10.03 9.09 -22.50
N GLN A 27 -8.85 8.66 -22.95
CA GLN A 27 -7.69 8.38 -22.07
C GLN A 27 -6.50 9.33 -22.32
N ARG A 28 -6.67 10.40 -23.04
CA ARG A 28 -5.67 11.46 -23.11
C ARG A 28 -5.78 12.35 -21.89
N ASP A 29 -4.85 12.09 -20.96
CA ASP A 29 -4.16 13.08 -20.16
C ASP A 29 -4.99 14.22 -19.54
N ARG A 30 -5.38 14.03 -18.27
CA ARG A 30 -5.82 15.10 -17.38
C ARG A 30 -4.67 15.77 -16.63
N SER A 31 -3.44 15.66 -17.12
CA SER A 31 -2.31 16.45 -16.62
C SER A 31 -2.37 17.86 -17.20
N ALA A 32 -2.00 18.86 -16.41
CA ALA A 32 -1.87 20.24 -16.90
C ALA A 32 -0.88 20.29 -18.07
N PRO A 33 -1.04 21.21 -19.04
CA PRO A 33 -0.11 21.35 -20.15
C PRO A 33 1.34 21.44 -19.64
N GLY A 34 2.20 20.50 -20.07
CA GLY A 34 3.60 20.41 -19.65
C GLY A 34 3.92 19.39 -18.53
N SER A 35 2.93 18.76 -17.92
CA SER A 35 3.12 17.71 -16.91
C SER A 35 3.53 16.38 -17.56
N LYS A 36 4.65 15.81 -17.09
CA LYS A 36 5.19 14.52 -17.57
C LYS A 36 4.93 13.42 -16.54
N MET A 37 3.68 13.03 -16.40
CA MET A 37 3.25 11.95 -15.53
C MET A 37 2.87 10.73 -16.36
N TYR A 38 3.37 9.57 -15.97
CA TYR A 38 3.18 8.30 -16.67
C TYR A 38 2.74 7.22 -15.68
N LYS A 39 1.99 6.23 -16.18
CA LYS A 39 1.82 4.94 -15.53
C LYS A 39 2.77 3.95 -16.20
N LEU A 40 3.59 3.26 -15.41
CA LEU A 40 4.63 2.38 -15.93
C LEU A 40 4.07 1.31 -16.87
N GLU A 41 2.96 0.69 -16.49
CA GLU A 41 2.30 -0.38 -17.23
C GLU A 41 1.72 0.05 -18.58
N GLU A 42 1.63 1.36 -18.83
CA GLU A 42 1.17 1.94 -20.09
C GLU A 42 2.34 2.32 -21.01
N LEU A 43 3.61 2.22 -20.53
CA LEU A 43 4.80 2.54 -21.30
C LEU A 43 5.38 1.30 -21.99
N THR A 44 5.81 1.51 -23.23
CA THR A 44 6.65 0.55 -23.93
C THR A 44 8.11 0.68 -23.50
N TRP A 45 8.93 -0.39 -23.66
CA TRP A 45 10.33 -0.33 -23.27
C TRP A 45 11.14 0.80 -23.98
N PRO A 46 10.90 1.16 -25.26
CA PRO A 46 11.59 2.31 -25.86
C PRO A 46 11.18 3.64 -25.22
N GLN A 47 9.93 3.78 -24.77
CA GLN A 47 9.49 4.97 -24.03
C GLN A 47 10.18 5.09 -22.67
N ILE A 48 10.34 3.95 -21.97
CA ILE A 48 11.09 3.91 -20.70
C ILE A 48 12.57 4.24 -20.96
N ASP A 49 13.16 3.69 -22.01
CA ASP A 49 14.55 3.94 -22.34
C ASP A 49 14.84 5.41 -22.70
N ALA A 50 13.87 6.10 -23.29
CA ALA A 50 13.94 7.52 -23.62
C ALA A 50 13.78 8.46 -22.40
N LEU A 51 13.41 7.96 -21.21
CA LEU A 51 13.29 8.78 -20.01
C LEU A 51 14.66 9.28 -19.53
N ASP A 52 14.73 10.55 -19.12
CA ASP A 52 15.92 11.14 -18.51
C ASP A 52 16.25 10.48 -17.17
N ARG A 53 17.37 9.76 -17.09
CA ARG A 53 17.81 9.01 -15.87
C ARG A 53 18.02 9.92 -14.66
N GLN A 54 18.36 11.19 -14.86
CA GLN A 54 18.62 12.14 -13.76
C GLN A 54 17.35 12.87 -13.30
N ARG A 55 16.35 13.00 -14.20
CA ARG A 55 15.11 13.75 -13.96
C ARG A 55 13.86 12.86 -14.10
N THR A 56 14.00 11.61 -13.73
CA THR A 56 12.86 10.68 -13.62
C THR A 56 12.80 10.15 -12.19
N LEU A 57 11.62 10.24 -11.60
CA LEU A 57 11.33 9.63 -10.31
C LEU A 57 10.19 8.63 -10.44
N PHE A 58 10.27 7.59 -9.63
CA PHE A 58 9.27 6.53 -9.53
C PHE A 58 8.53 6.63 -8.19
N ILE A 59 7.21 6.48 -8.23
CA ILE A 59 6.38 6.35 -7.04
C ILE A 59 5.84 4.92 -7.02
N LEU A 60 6.22 4.15 -6.01
CA LEU A 60 5.79 2.77 -5.80
C LEU A 60 4.76 2.72 -4.67
N PRO A 61 3.46 2.59 -4.97
CA PRO A 61 2.45 2.39 -3.95
C PRO A 61 2.47 0.95 -3.45
N VAL A 62 2.39 0.78 -2.12
CA VAL A 62 2.33 -0.51 -1.44
C VAL A 62 1.12 -0.49 -0.50
N GLY A 63 0.14 -1.32 -0.78
CA GLY A 63 -1.06 -1.52 0.01
C GLY A 63 -1.11 -2.90 0.64
N MET A 64 -2.31 -3.30 1.05
CA MET A 64 -2.58 -4.65 1.51
C MET A 64 -4.01 -5.07 1.20
N ILE A 65 -4.22 -6.38 1.06
CA ILE A 65 -5.55 -6.98 1.14
C ILE A 65 -5.76 -7.44 2.55
N GLU A 66 -6.53 -6.67 3.30
CA GLU A 66 -6.80 -6.87 4.72
C GLU A 66 -8.26 -6.62 5.06
N GLN A 67 -8.83 -7.43 5.96
CA GLN A 67 -10.15 -7.16 6.51
C GLN A 67 -10.14 -5.88 7.35
N HIS A 68 -11.14 -5.02 7.21
CA HIS A 68 -11.33 -3.76 7.94
C HIS A 68 -12.75 -3.70 8.56
N GLY A 69 -13.12 -4.77 9.26
CA GLY A 69 -14.46 -4.91 9.79
C GLY A 69 -15.51 -5.25 8.73
N PRO A 70 -16.80 -5.32 9.11
CA PRO A 70 -17.88 -5.75 8.23
C PRO A 70 -18.34 -4.68 7.23
N HIS A 71 -17.81 -3.47 7.30
CA HIS A 71 -18.30 -2.30 6.59
C HIS A 71 -17.38 -1.78 5.50
N LEU A 72 -16.07 -2.09 5.55
CA LEU A 72 -15.10 -1.67 4.56
C LEU A 72 -14.72 -2.82 3.62
N PRO A 73 -14.31 -2.52 2.38
CA PRO A 73 -13.74 -3.51 1.50
C PRO A 73 -12.37 -3.98 2.01
N VAL A 74 -12.01 -5.22 1.74
CA VAL A 74 -10.68 -5.76 2.11
C VAL A 74 -9.51 -5.09 1.39
N GLY A 75 -9.77 -4.30 0.38
CA GLY A 75 -8.79 -3.49 -0.34
C GLY A 75 -8.68 -2.05 0.16
N ALA A 76 -9.12 -1.72 1.37
CA ALA A 76 -9.13 -0.35 1.89
C ALA A 76 -7.75 0.32 1.77
N ASP A 77 -6.69 -0.32 2.26
CA ASP A 77 -5.31 0.17 2.17
C ASP A 77 -4.85 0.43 0.73
N THR A 78 -5.17 -0.51 -0.16
CA THR A 78 -4.82 -0.41 -1.59
C THR A 78 -5.56 0.74 -2.27
N ILE A 79 -6.83 0.93 -1.95
CA ILE A 79 -7.67 2.03 -2.48
C ILE A 79 -7.11 3.37 -2.01
N ALA A 80 -6.82 3.51 -0.72
CA ALA A 80 -6.29 4.74 -0.14
C ALA A 80 -4.92 5.09 -0.75
N VAL A 81 -3.95 4.17 -0.67
CA VAL A 81 -2.59 4.46 -1.16
C VAL A 81 -2.52 4.69 -2.68
N THR A 82 -3.39 4.05 -3.47
CA THR A 82 -3.45 4.29 -4.91
C THR A 82 -3.96 5.71 -5.20
N TYR A 83 -5.00 6.15 -4.48
CA TYR A 83 -5.52 7.51 -4.58
C TYR A 83 -4.51 8.56 -4.14
N GLU A 84 -3.87 8.34 -2.99
CA GLU A 84 -2.84 9.21 -2.44
C GLU A 84 -1.62 9.33 -3.36
N ALA A 85 -1.15 8.20 -3.91
CA ALA A 85 -0.02 8.17 -4.82
C ALA A 85 -0.31 8.89 -6.15
N ASP A 86 -1.51 8.75 -6.71
CA ASP A 86 -1.94 9.50 -7.89
C ASP A 86 -1.99 11.01 -7.58
N GLY A 87 -2.55 11.39 -6.43
CA GLY A 87 -2.59 12.77 -5.96
C GLY A 87 -1.19 13.37 -5.76
N ALA A 88 -0.29 12.60 -5.14
CA ALA A 88 1.10 12.98 -4.93
C ALA A 88 1.86 13.12 -6.26
N ALA A 89 1.70 12.16 -7.17
CA ALA A 89 2.32 12.22 -8.51
C ALA A 89 1.90 13.47 -9.27
N ARG A 90 0.61 13.82 -9.25
CA ARG A 90 0.09 15.06 -9.86
C ARG A 90 0.68 16.31 -9.23
N ARG A 91 0.77 16.36 -7.89
CA ARG A 91 1.34 17.51 -7.17
C ARG A 91 2.83 17.66 -7.45
N VAL A 92 3.59 16.57 -7.41
CA VAL A 92 5.02 16.54 -7.69
C VAL A 92 5.30 16.90 -9.15
N SER A 93 4.55 16.36 -10.10
CA SER A 93 4.70 16.67 -11.54
C SER A 93 4.45 18.15 -11.82
N ARG A 94 3.48 18.80 -11.17
CA ARG A 94 3.27 20.25 -11.26
C ARG A 94 4.42 21.06 -10.66
N ALA A 95 4.98 20.59 -9.55
CA ALA A 95 6.10 21.27 -8.87
C ALA A 95 7.44 21.11 -9.61
N LEU A 96 7.57 20.05 -10.40
CA LEU A 96 8.79 19.67 -11.12
C LEU A 96 8.51 19.49 -12.63
N PRO A 97 8.15 20.55 -13.38
CA PRO A 97 7.71 20.45 -14.80
C PRO A 97 8.79 19.90 -15.73
N ALA A 98 10.07 19.96 -15.34
CA ALA A 98 11.18 19.39 -16.12
C ALA A 98 11.43 17.89 -15.83
N TRP A 99 10.71 17.30 -14.88
CA TRP A 99 10.88 15.91 -14.46
C TRP A 99 9.81 14.99 -15.02
N ASN A 100 10.17 13.73 -15.18
CA ASN A 100 9.22 12.67 -15.43
C ASN A 100 8.81 12.05 -14.09
N VAL A 101 7.52 11.89 -13.85
CA VAL A 101 6.96 11.21 -12.68
C VAL A 101 6.31 9.91 -13.16
N VAL A 102 6.85 8.77 -12.75
CA VAL A 102 6.37 7.46 -13.17
C VAL A 102 5.68 6.79 -11.99
N MET A 103 4.39 6.56 -12.12
CA MET A 103 3.60 5.74 -11.20
C MET A 103 3.85 4.27 -11.50
N MET A 104 4.23 3.52 -10.48
CA MET A 104 4.34 2.05 -10.54
C MET A 104 2.97 1.40 -10.30
N PRO A 105 2.74 0.19 -10.82
CA PRO A 105 1.61 -0.63 -10.37
C PRO A 105 1.66 -0.85 -8.85
N VAL A 106 0.48 -0.82 -8.22
CA VAL A 106 0.40 -1.02 -6.77
C VAL A 106 0.75 -2.45 -6.37
N VAL A 107 1.55 -2.59 -5.31
CA VAL A 107 1.76 -3.88 -4.64
C VAL A 107 0.61 -4.10 -3.66
N ASN A 108 -0.28 -5.06 -3.97
CA ASN A 108 -1.51 -5.30 -3.20
C ASN A 108 -1.35 -6.28 -2.04
N TYR A 109 -0.21 -6.98 -1.94
CA TYR A 109 0.02 -7.96 -0.89
C TYR A 109 1.06 -7.44 0.08
N GLY A 110 0.62 -7.26 1.34
CA GLY A 110 1.43 -6.77 2.44
C GLY A 110 1.69 -7.84 3.49
N HIS A 111 2.27 -7.43 4.59
CA HIS A 111 2.64 -8.29 5.70
C HIS A 111 1.91 -7.88 6.97
N SER A 112 1.47 -8.89 7.75
CA SER A 112 0.72 -8.71 8.97
C SER A 112 -0.69 -8.17 8.74
N GLY A 113 -1.34 -7.74 9.79
CA GLY A 113 -2.68 -7.17 9.77
C GLY A 113 -3.30 -7.20 11.17
N ALA A 114 -4.42 -6.51 11.35
CA ALA A 114 -5.12 -6.43 12.64
C ALA A 114 -5.59 -7.80 13.15
N ASN A 115 -5.87 -8.75 12.26
CA ASN A 115 -6.17 -10.14 12.65
C ASN A 115 -5.07 -10.79 13.50
N HIS A 116 -3.81 -10.38 13.32
CA HIS A 116 -2.67 -10.94 14.04
C HIS A 116 -2.52 -10.36 15.47
N LEU A 117 -3.18 -9.23 15.77
CA LEU A 117 -3.18 -8.67 17.13
C LEU A 117 -3.78 -9.63 18.14
N GLY A 118 -4.78 -10.41 17.73
CA GLY A 118 -5.46 -11.40 18.56
C GLY A 118 -4.81 -12.79 18.62
N ASP A 119 -3.60 -12.97 18.07
CA ASP A 119 -2.84 -14.22 17.97
C ASP A 119 -3.42 -15.27 17.00
N LYS A 120 -4.64 -15.10 16.50
CA LYS A 120 -5.27 -15.98 15.52
C LYS A 120 -6.06 -15.17 14.50
N PRO A 121 -6.02 -15.53 13.23
CA PRO A 121 -6.93 -14.97 12.24
C PRO A 121 -8.38 -15.29 12.63
N ILE A 122 -9.17 -14.25 12.92
CA ILE A 122 -10.57 -14.41 13.33
C ILE A 122 -11.49 -14.26 12.14
N HIS A 123 -11.14 -13.36 11.22
CA HIS A 123 -11.94 -13.04 10.04
C HIS A 123 -11.21 -13.40 8.74
N PRO A 124 -11.92 -13.93 7.73
CA PRO A 124 -11.38 -14.08 6.39
C PRO A 124 -11.15 -12.69 5.74
N GLY A 125 -10.35 -12.63 4.67
CA GLY A 125 -10.14 -11.41 3.89
C GLY A 125 -8.78 -10.74 4.13
N THR A 126 -7.96 -11.25 5.05
CA THR A 126 -6.55 -10.84 5.19
C THR A 126 -5.66 -11.87 4.52
N TYR A 127 -4.94 -11.44 3.47
CA TYR A 127 -4.04 -12.29 2.68
C TYR A 127 -2.61 -11.78 2.82
N ALA A 128 -2.04 -11.94 4.02
CA ALA A 128 -0.69 -11.53 4.33
C ALA A 128 0.35 -12.43 3.66
N ILE A 129 1.39 -11.81 3.10
CA ILE A 129 2.61 -12.49 2.69
C ILE A 129 3.66 -12.38 3.79
N ARG A 130 4.69 -13.22 3.78
CA ARG A 130 5.77 -13.17 4.77
C ARG A 130 6.52 -11.84 4.70
N GLN A 131 7.05 -11.41 5.84
CA GLN A 131 7.88 -10.20 5.93
C GLN A 131 9.07 -10.26 4.96
N SER A 132 9.74 -11.42 4.90
CA SER A 132 10.85 -11.67 3.96
C SER A 132 10.42 -11.57 2.50
N THR A 133 9.23 -12.06 2.15
CA THR A 133 8.69 -11.99 0.79
C THR A 133 8.38 -10.55 0.39
N LEU A 134 7.74 -9.77 1.27
CA LEU A 134 7.48 -8.36 1.00
C LEU A 134 8.78 -7.57 0.81
N ARG A 135 9.74 -7.76 1.72
CA ARG A 135 11.06 -7.12 1.62
C ARG A 135 11.74 -7.46 0.30
N SER A 136 11.77 -8.73 -0.08
CA SER A 136 12.38 -9.17 -1.34
C SER A 136 11.68 -8.57 -2.55
N LEU A 137 10.34 -8.60 -2.58
CA LEU A 137 9.56 -8.03 -3.69
C LEU A 137 9.87 -6.54 -3.89
N VAL A 138 9.84 -5.75 -2.81
CA VAL A 138 10.09 -4.31 -2.87
C VAL A 138 11.55 -4.02 -3.24
N ALA A 139 12.49 -4.81 -2.70
CA ALA A 139 13.91 -4.69 -3.02
C ALA A 139 14.20 -5.05 -4.49
N ASP A 140 13.63 -6.15 -5.00
CA ASP A 140 13.82 -6.59 -6.38
C ASP A 140 13.33 -5.53 -7.38
N VAL A 141 12.13 -4.99 -7.15
CA VAL A 141 11.56 -3.92 -7.99
C VAL A 141 12.46 -2.68 -7.95
N GLY A 142 12.87 -2.25 -6.76
CA GLY A 142 13.76 -1.08 -6.61
C GLY A 142 15.13 -1.30 -7.26
N ALA A 143 15.71 -2.48 -7.09
CA ALA A 143 16.99 -2.85 -7.69
C ALA A 143 16.94 -2.82 -9.23
N GLN A 144 15.86 -3.32 -9.84
CA GLN A 144 15.68 -3.28 -11.30
C GLN A 144 15.59 -1.84 -11.83
N ILE A 145 14.87 -0.95 -11.13
CA ILE A 145 14.81 0.47 -11.48
C ILE A 145 16.21 1.10 -11.39
N ALA A 146 16.96 0.83 -10.32
CA ALA A 146 18.30 1.34 -10.11
C ALA A 146 19.30 0.81 -11.14
N GLN A 147 19.25 -0.49 -11.49
CA GLN A 147 20.08 -1.11 -12.52
C GLN A 147 19.84 -0.55 -13.91
N ASN A 148 18.64 -0.05 -14.20
CA ASN A 148 18.33 0.69 -15.41
C ASN A 148 18.84 2.15 -15.39
N GLY A 149 19.59 2.53 -14.35
CA GLY A 149 20.24 3.83 -14.20
C GLY A 149 19.38 4.93 -13.61
N PHE A 150 18.15 4.65 -13.19
CA PHE A 150 17.30 5.63 -12.52
C PHE A 150 17.67 5.77 -11.04
N LYS A 151 17.55 6.98 -10.50
CA LYS A 151 18.07 7.31 -9.17
C LYS A 151 17.03 7.53 -8.10
N TRP A 152 15.78 7.84 -8.47
CA TRP A 152 14.81 8.37 -7.52
C TRP A 152 13.60 7.45 -7.42
N ILE A 153 13.43 6.81 -6.27
CA ILE A 153 12.35 5.86 -6.00
C ILE A 153 11.73 6.21 -4.66
N PHE A 154 10.45 6.54 -4.65
CA PHE A 154 9.70 6.88 -3.45
C PHE A 154 8.60 5.85 -3.23
N VAL A 155 8.64 5.18 -2.10
CA VAL A 155 7.63 4.20 -1.72
C VAL A 155 6.57 4.89 -0.88
N MET A 156 5.31 4.79 -1.31
CA MET A 156 4.14 5.22 -0.54
C MET A 156 3.42 3.99 -0.02
N ASN A 157 3.32 3.87 1.29
CA ASN A 157 2.73 2.71 1.94
C ASN A 157 1.43 3.08 2.67
N GLY A 158 0.34 2.37 2.33
CA GLY A 158 -1.00 2.57 2.89
C GLY A 158 -1.36 1.64 4.04
N HIS A 159 -0.45 0.75 4.49
CA HIS A 159 -0.73 -0.21 5.55
C HIS A 159 0.11 0.07 6.80
N GLY A 160 -0.55 0.18 7.97
CA GLY A 160 0.07 0.69 9.20
C GLY A 160 0.86 -0.33 10.04
N ALA A 161 0.83 -1.64 9.72
CA ALA A 161 1.45 -2.66 10.55
C ALA A 161 2.98 -2.48 10.69
N PRO A 162 3.53 -2.50 11.92
CA PRO A 162 4.94 -2.23 12.15
C PRO A 162 5.90 -3.15 11.39
N THR A 163 5.63 -4.46 11.37
CA THR A 163 6.46 -5.44 10.64
C THR A 163 6.42 -5.27 9.13
N HIS A 164 5.31 -4.75 8.59
CA HIS A 164 5.21 -4.37 7.18
C HIS A 164 6.15 -3.19 6.87
N HIS A 165 6.08 -2.13 7.68
CA HIS A 165 6.97 -0.97 7.51
C HIS A 165 8.45 -1.33 7.66
N ILE A 166 8.81 -2.24 8.57
CA ILE A 166 10.18 -2.76 8.69
C ILE A 166 10.62 -3.38 7.36
N ALA A 167 9.81 -4.26 6.78
CA ALA A 167 10.14 -4.90 5.50
C ALA A 167 10.37 -3.88 4.37
N VAL A 168 9.50 -2.87 4.28
CA VAL A 168 9.60 -1.81 3.26
C VAL A 168 10.82 -0.91 3.51
N ASN A 169 11.08 -0.53 4.77
CA ASN A 169 12.26 0.26 5.13
C ASN A 169 13.56 -0.49 4.83
N ASP A 170 13.65 -1.78 5.21
CA ASP A 170 14.82 -2.63 4.94
C ASP A 170 15.10 -2.73 3.43
N ALA A 171 14.05 -2.90 2.61
CA ALA A 171 14.17 -2.95 1.16
C ALA A 171 14.70 -1.62 0.59
N CYS A 172 14.16 -0.50 1.06
CA CYS A 172 14.60 0.84 0.64
C CYS A 172 16.06 1.10 1.01
N ASP A 173 16.44 0.75 2.23
CA ASP A 173 17.82 0.91 2.72
C ASP A 173 18.79 0.02 1.93
N PHE A 174 18.43 -1.24 1.68
CA PHE A 174 19.23 -2.16 0.88
C PHE A 174 19.48 -1.62 -0.54
N VAL A 175 18.42 -1.19 -1.22
CA VAL A 175 18.56 -0.63 -2.58
C VAL A 175 19.41 0.62 -2.57
N SER A 176 19.20 1.52 -1.61
CA SER A 176 19.94 2.78 -1.54
C SER A 176 21.42 2.60 -1.16
N GLN A 177 21.74 1.59 -0.34
CA GLN A 177 23.11 1.30 0.09
C GLN A 177 23.88 0.46 -0.94
N THR A 178 23.18 -0.34 -1.75
CA THR A 178 23.80 -1.32 -2.66
C THR A 178 23.89 -0.79 -4.09
N PHE A 179 22.92 0.01 -4.51
CA PHE A 179 22.83 0.55 -5.87
C PHE A 179 22.96 2.09 -5.84
N ASN A 180 23.38 2.67 -6.94
CA ASN A 180 23.50 4.14 -7.05
C ASN A 180 22.12 4.79 -7.24
N ALA A 181 21.23 4.61 -6.25
CA ALA A 181 19.88 5.11 -6.25
C ALA A 181 19.48 5.63 -4.86
N THR A 182 18.47 6.46 -4.80
CA THR A 182 17.80 6.91 -3.58
C THR A 182 16.41 6.26 -3.56
N MET A 183 16.21 5.28 -2.69
CA MET A 183 14.91 4.65 -2.47
C MET A 183 14.47 4.89 -1.04
N ILE A 184 13.28 5.48 -0.85
CA ILE A 184 12.81 5.91 0.47
C ILE A 184 11.33 5.61 0.65
N ASN A 185 10.97 5.03 1.80
CA ASN A 185 9.60 4.92 2.28
C ASN A 185 9.15 6.26 2.88
N VAL A 186 8.48 7.09 2.08
CA VAL A 186 8.01 8.42 2.53
C VAL A 186 6.87 8.33 3.54
N SER A 187 6.05 7.27 3.49
CA SER A 187 5.01 7.05 4.51
C SER A 187 5.61 6.75 5.88
N GLY A 188 6.76 6.07 5.94
CA GLY A 188 7.48 5.85 7.18
C GLY A 188 7.98 7.15 7.82
N LEU A 189 8.48 8.09 7.01
CA LEU A 189 8.89 9.42 7.46
C LEU A 189 7.69 10.25 7.92
N PHE A 190 6.61 10.26 7.13
CA PHE A 190 5.37 10.96 7.41
C PHE A 190 4.77 10.53 8.76
N ASN A 191 4.68 9.24 9.00
CA ASN A 191 4.11 8.69 10.23
C ASN A 191 4.97 8.93 11.49
N ALA A 192 6.26 9.13 11.33
CA ALA A 192 7.17 9.38 12.45
C ALA A 192 7.36 10.89 12.79
N ASP A 193 6.88 11.79 11.95
CA ASP A 193 7.06 13.23 12.13
C ASP A 193 5.98 13.81 13.04
N ALA A 194 6.38 14.26 14.23
CA ALA A 194 5.46 14.81 15.22
C ALA A 194 4.71 16.07 14.74
N ALA A 195 5.35 16.93 13.93
CA ALA A 195 4.69 18.11 13.39
C ALA A 195 3.63 17.74 12.34
N VAL A 196 3.88 16.69 11.58
CA VAL A 196 2.89 16.12 10.65
C VAL A 196 1.72 15.54 11.43
N GLN A 197 1.96 14.76 12.49
CA GLN A 197 0.91 14.19 13.32
C GLN A 197 0.04 15.28 13.99
N ALA A 198 0.65 16.34 14.51
CA ALA A 198 -0.09 17.48 15.08
C ALA A 198 -1.03 18.16 14.07
N LYS A 199 -0.67 18.21 12.77
CA LYS A 199 -1.59 18.69 11.72
C LYS A 199 -2.77 17.73 11.53
N GLY A 200 -2.55 16.42 11.57
CA GLY A 200 -3.62 15.42 11.52
C GLY A 200 -4.60 15.58 12.68
N GLU A 201 -4.10 15.77 13.89
CA GLU A 201 -4.91 16.05 15.09
C GLU A 201 -5.72 17.35 14.94
N ALA A 202 -5.11 18.41 14.40
CA ALA A 202 -5.80 19.68 14.13
C ALA A 202 -6.88 19.53 13.04
N ILE A 203 -6.70 18.64 12.06
CA ILE A 203 -7.72 18.29 11.07
C ILE A 203 -8.89 17.59 11.79
N ALA A 204 -8.62 16.57 12.60
CA ALA A 204 -9.64 15.85 13.34
C ALA A 204 -10.44 16.80 14.25
N ALA A 205 -9.79 17.75 14.93
CA ALA A 205 -10.43 18.73 15.80
C ALA A 205 -11.38 19.71 15.08
N ARG A 206 -11.29 19.84 13.74
CA ARG A 206 -12.26 20.62 12.95
C ARG A 206 -13.55 19.86 12.70
N HIS A 207 -13.53 18.55 12.76
CA HIS A 207 -14.65 17.67 12.43
C HIS A 207 -15.35 17.08 13.64
N PHE A 208 -14.64 16.96 14.76
CA PHE A 208 -15.10 16.26 15.96
C PHE A 208 -14.95 17.11 17.21
N SER A 209 -15.87 16.98 18.14
CA SER A 209 -15.75 17.57 19.47
C SER A 209 -14.63 16.91 20.27
N ALA A 210 -14.12 17.61 21.30
CA ALA A 210 -13.15 17.02 22.20
C ALA A 210 -13.67 15.74 22.89
N ALA A 211 -14.97 15.69 23.19
CA ALA A 211 -15.61 14.50 23.76
C ALA A 211 -15.63 13.32 22.75
N ASP A 212 -15.91 13.58 21.47
CA ASP A 212 -15.84 12.56 20.43
C ASP A 212 -14.41 12.02 20.32
N LEU A 213 -13.41 12.90 20.16
CA LEU A 213 -12.00 12.51 20.03
C LEU A 213 -11.53 11.67 21.21
N SER A 214 -11.89 12.07 22.44
CA SER A 214 -11.58 11.28 23.64
C SER A 214 -12.25 9.89 23.62
N SER A 215 -13.45 9.78 23.06
CA SER A 215 -14.19 8.51 22.97
C SER A 215 -13.68 7.53 21.92
N PHE A 216 -13.01 8.03 20.87
CA PHE A 216 -12.50 7.20 19.78
C PHE A 216 -11.36 6.29 20.22
N GLY A 217 -10.55 6.73 21.21
CA GLY A 217 -9.30 6.09 21.54
C GLY A 217 -8.32 6.14 20.38
N ARG A 218 -7.49 5.13 20.25
CA ARG A 218 -6.59 4.99 19.10
C ARG A 218 -7.35 4.49 17.88
N ASP A 219 -7.28 5.25 16.82
CA ASP A 219 -7.87 4.90 15.53
C ASP A 219 -6.83 4.17 14.67
N VAL A 220 -6.72 2.87 14.88
CA VAL A 220 -5.61 2.06 14.35
C VAL A 220 -6.01 1.10 13.24
N HIS A 221 -7.31 0.81 13.05
CA HIS A 221 -7.76 -0.13 12.03
C HIS A 221 -9.28 -0.12 11.85
N GLY A 222 -9.75 0.10 10.63
CA GLY A 222 -11.18 0.08 10.26
C GLY A 222 -12.05 1.12 10.99
N GLY A 223 -11.44 2.15 11.57
CA GLY A 223 -12.09 3.12 12.44
C GLY A 223 -12.60 4.35 11.71
N VAL A 224 -12.55 5.49 12.41
CA VAL A 224 -13.07 6.77 11.90
C VAL A 224 -12.31 7.25 10.67
N ALA A 225 -10.97 7.24 10.72
CA ALA A 225 -10.13 7.80 9.66
C ALA A 225 -10.21 6.97 8.38
N GLU A 226 -9.96 5.65 8.46
CA GLU A 226 -10.00 4.78 7.28
C GLU A 226 -11.41 4.67 6.68
N THR A 227 -12.44 4.58 7.51
CA THR A 227 -13.82 4.60 7.02
C THR A 227 -14.12 5.92 6.29
N SER A 228 -13.65 7.04 6.83
CA SER A 228 -13.84 8.36 6.20
C SER A 228 -13.05 8.50 4.89
N GLY A 229 -11.82 7.99 4.83
CA GLY A 229 -10.99 7.96 3.63
C GLY A 229 -11.68 7.18 2.51
N VAL A 230 -12.13 5.94 2.78
CA VAL A 230 -12.86 5.15 1.78
C VAL A 230 -14.19 5.81 1.39
N LEU A 231 -14.93 6.44 2.32
CA LEU A 231 -16.12 7.23 2.00
C LEU A 231 -15.82 8.41 1.07
N ALA A 232 -14.65 9.03 1.19
CA ALA A 232 -14.24 10.14 0.32
C ALA A 232 -13.87 9.68 -1.09
N VAL A 233 -13.21 8.54 -1.21
CA VAL A 233 -12.61 8.03 -2.45
C VAL A 233 -13.54 7.07 -3.19
N ARG A 234 -14.17 6.12 -2.47
CA ARG A 234 -15.03 5.05 -3.00
C ARG A 234 -16.24 4.79 -2.10
N PRO A 235 -17.16 5.78 -1.98
CA PRO A 235 -18.35 5.66 -1.12
C PRO A 235 -19.24 4.46 -1.49
N ASP A 236 -19.20 4.02 -2.74
CA ASP A 236 -19.92 2.85 -3.26
C ASP A 236 -19.46 1.53 -2.62
N LEU A 237 -18.26 1.47 -2.05
CA LEU A 237 -17.71 0.28 -1.41
C LEU A 237 -17.94 0.22 0.10
N VAL A 238 -18.36 1.33 0.72
CA VAL A 238 -18.63 1.35 2.16
C VAL A 238 -20.06 0.90 2.44
N ARG A 239 -20.24 -0.11 3.29
CA ARG A 239 -21.56 -0.59 3.68
C ARG A 239 -22.23 0.41 4.60
N THR A 240 -23.48 0.78 4.33
CA THR A 240 -24.26 1.77 5.12
C THR A 240 -24.41 1.37 6.58
N SER A 241 -24.24 0.09 6.90
CA SER A 241 -24.24 -0.43 8.28
C SER A 241 -23.17 0.19 9.17
N TYR A 242 -22.12 0.83 8.61
CA TYR A 242 -21.12 1.53 9.42
C TYR A 242 -21.73 2.53 10.40
N LYS A 243 -22.86 3.17 10.03
CA LYS A 243 -23.55 4.17 10.85
C LYS A 243 -24.12 3.64 12.16
N SER A 244 -24.30 2.33 12.29
CA SER A 244 -24.85 1.67 13.48
C SER A 244 -23.83 0.78 14.19
N LEU A 245 -22.56 0.79 13.75
CA LEU A 245 -21.52 0.00 14.39
C LEU A 245 -21.14 0.57 15.76
N PRO A 246 -20.98 -0.27 16.79
CA PRO A 246 -20.53 0.16 18.10
C PRO A 246 -19.08 0.64 18.06
N SER A 247 -18.69 1.49 19.02
CA SER A 247 -17.30 1.92 19.19
C SER A 247 -16.49 0.85 19.95
N TYR A 248 -15.25 0.63 19.49
CA TYR A 248 -14.22 -0.20 20.13
C TYR A 248 -13.01 0.67 20.46
N SER A 249 -13.13 1.49 21.50
CA SER A 249 -12.06 2.38 21.95
C SER A 249 -10.94 1.59 22.65
N VAL A 250 -9.70 1.93 22.30
CA VAL A 250 -8.48 1.39 22.91
C VAL A 250 -7.46 2.51 23.12
N GLY A 251 -6.77 2.50 24.27
CA GLY A 251 -5.81 3.55 24.61
C GLY A 251 -4.38 3.26 24.17
N ASN A 252 -4.03 1.97 24.02
CA ASN A 252 -2.66 1.55 23.72
C ASN A 252 -2.64 0.20 22.97
N LEU A 253 -1.43 -0.23 22.58
CA LEU A 253 -1.22 -1.45 21.81
C LEU A 253 -1.61 -2.72 22.59
N SER A 254 -1.38 -2.76 23.91
CA SER A 254 -1.77 -3.89 24.76
C SER A 254 -3.28 -4.07 24.79
N GLU A 255 -4.02 -2.96 24.98
CA GLU A 255 -5.48 -2.97 24.95
C GLU A 255 -6.03 -3.37 23.59
N SER A 256 -5.40 -2.93 22.50
CA SER A 256 -5.77 -3.36 21.14
C SER A 256 -5.69 -4.89 21.02
N ARG A 257 -4.62 -5.48 21.54
CA ARG A 257 -4.43 -6.93 21.54
C ARG A 257 -5.48 -7.65 22.41
N GLU A 258 -5.76 -7.13 23.59
CA GLU A 258 -6.78 -7.70 24.49
C GLU A 258 -8.18 -7.67 23.85
N VAL A 259 -8.53 -6.55 23.19
CA VAL A 259 -9.81 -6.41 22.50
C VAL A 259 -9.90 -7.36 21.30
N ALA A 260 -8.82 -7.45 20.49
CA ALA A 260 -8.79 -8.34 19.32
C ALA A 260 -8.89 -9.83 19.66
N ARG A 261 -8.57 -10.21 20.91
CA ARG A 261 -8.70 -11.59 21.43
C ARG A 261 -10.10 -11.93 21.90
N LYS A 262 -10.94 -10.94 22.16
CA LYS A 262 -12.30 -11.20 22.68
C LYS A 262 -13.15 -11.90 21.62
N PRO A 263 -13.90 -12.93 22.01
CA PRO A 263 -14.91 -13.52 21.14
C PRO A 263 -15.88 -12.44 20.66
N GLY A 264 -16.15 -12.41 19.34
CA GLY A 264 -17.09 -11.44 18.76
C GLY A 264 -16.47 -10.08 18.46
N TRP A 265 -15.16 -9.86 18.59
CA TRP A 265 -14.51 -8.67 18.06
C TRP A 265 -14.79 -8.57 16.54
N PRO A 266 -15.34 -7.44 16.05
CA PRO A 266 -15.84 -7.36 14.67
C PRO A 266 -14.76 -7.02 13.63
N GLY A 267 -13.47 -6.98 14.00
CA GLY A 267 -12.38 -6.73 13.07
C GLY A 267 -12.01 -5.27 12.86
N TYR A 268 -12.44 -4.36 13.73
CA TYR A 268 -12.08 -2.94 13.68
C TYR A 268 -11.92 -2.35 15.08
N PHE A 269 -11.34 -1.14 15.17
CA PHE A 269 -11.24 -0.32 16.38
C PHE A 269 -11.87 1.05 16.17
N SER A 270 -11.90 1.88 17.23
CA SER A 270 -12.42 3.24 17.21
C SER A 270 -13.94 3.29 16.93
N ALA A 271 -14.43 4.30 16.23
CA ALA A 271 -15.84 4.61 16.08
C ALA A 271 -16.26 4.85 14.60
N PRO A 272 -16.31 3.80 13.75
CA PRO A 272 -16.64 3.96 12.33
C PRO A 272 -17.99 4.68 12.10
N ALA A 273 -18.93 4.59 13.03
CA ALA A 273 -20.22 5.29 12.94
C ALA A 273 -20.10 6.83 12.90
N LYS A 274 -18.97 7.38 13.33
CA LYS A 274 -18.66 8.82 13.27
C LYS A 274 -17.97 9.25 11.98
N ALA A 275 -17.63 8.32 11.11
CA ALA A 275 -16.95 8.60 9.86
C ALA A 275 -17.78 9.49 8.92
N SER A 276 -17.09 10.33 8.16
CA SER A 276 -17.70 11.18 7.15
C SER A 276 -16.78 11.40 5.95
N ALA A 277 -17.37 11.51 4.75
CA ALA A 277 -16.62 11.85 3.56
C ALA A 277 -15.94 13.23 3.62
N ALA A 278 -16.46 14.16 4.43
CA ALA A 278 -15.87 15.47 4.62
C ALA A 278 -14.53 15.37 5.37
N TYR A 279 -14.51 14.65 6.49
CA TYR A 279 -13.29 14.36 7.23
C TYR A 279 -12.30 13.55 6.37
N GLY A 280 -12.79 12.52 5.64
CA GLY A 280 -11.98 11.72 4.74
C GLY A 280 -11.26 12.56 3.67
N ARG A 281 -11.95 13.54 3.05
CA ARG A 281 -11.29 14.44 2.07
C ARG A 281 -10.14 15.24 2.68
N ASP A 282 -10.30 15.72 3.90
CA ASP A 282 -9.26 16.50 4.57
C ASP A 282 -8.07 15.59 4.98
N VAL A 283 -8.35 14.37 5.40
CA VAL A 283 -7.32 13.36 5.72
C VAL A 283 -6.53 12.98 4.47
N GLU A 284 -7.21 12.63 3.37
CA GLU A 284 -6.55 12.27 2.11
C GLU A 284 -5.72 13.44 1.54
N ALA A 285 -6.24 14.66 1.64
CA ALA A 285 -5.47 15.85 1.21
C ALA A 285 -4.21 16.05 2.05
N TRP A 286 -4.27 15.82 3.35
CA TRP A 286 -3.14 15.89 4.27
C TRP A 286 -2.07 14.83 3.96
N TRP A 287 -2.48 13.58 3.68
CA TRP A 287 -1.58 12.52 3.24
C TRP A 287 -0.89 12.89 1.92
N ILE A 288 -1.66 13.29 0.91
CA ILE A 288 -1.14 13.69 -0.41
C ILE A 288 -0.15 14.85 -0.28
N GLU A 289 -0.48 15.89 0.49
CA GLU A 289 0.39 17.04 0.70
C GLU A 289 1.70 16.64 1.38
N GLY A 290 1.62 15.95 2.51
CA GLY A 290 2.80 15.60 3.30
C GLY A 290 3.74 14.64 2.57
N MET A 291 3.22 13.62 1.89
CA MET A 291 4.07 12.71 1.13
C MET A 291 4.68 13.39 -0.11
N SER A 292 3.93 14.25 -0.78
CA SER A 292 4.47 15.03 -1.90
C SER A 292 5.62 15.94 -1.45
N ASP A 293 5.47 16.59 -0.31
CA ASP A 293 6.50 17.48 0.22
C ASP A 293 7.77 16.70 0.58
N LEU A 294 7.65 15.48 1.13
CA LEU A 294 8.78 14.58 1.37
C LEU A 294 9.47 14.14 0.08
N ILE A 295 8.71 13.81 -0.97
CA ILE A 295 9.26 13.49 -2.29
C ILE A 295 10.04 14.68 -2.84
N LEU A 296 9.46 15.89 -2.78
CA LEU A 296 10.12 17.12 -3.25
C LEU A 296 11.39 17.45 -2.45
N GLN A 297 11.38 17.23 -1.14
CA GLN A 297 12.58 17.38 -0.29
C GLN A 297 13.66 16.38 -0.70
N GLY A 298 13.32 15.12 -0.90
CA GLY A 298 14.26 14.08 -1.35
C GLY A 298 14.93 14.43 -2.67
N VAL A 299 14.17 14.87 -3.66
CA VAL A 299 14.69 15.28 -4.99
C VAL A 299 15.59 16.52 -4.89
N ARG A 300 15.34 17.41 -3.93
CA ARG A 300 16.21 18.59 -3.68
C ARG A 300 17.51 18.26 -2.98
N GLY A 301 17.67 17.03 -2.49
CA GLY A 301 18.87 16.57 -1.80
C GLY A 301 18.83 16.69 -0.28
N ASP A 302 17.66 16.91 0.31
CA ASP A 302 17.51 16.89 1.77
C ASP A 302 17.87 15.52 2.33
N ASN A 303 18.57 15.47 3.46
CA ASN A 303 18.91 14.20 4.11
C ASN A 303 17.67 13.58 4.79
N LEU A 304 16.94 12.78 4.05
CA LEU A 304 15.78 12.05 4.55
C LEU A 304 16.16 10.76 5.31
N PHE A 305 17.32 10.16 5.02
CA PHE A 305 17.78 8.92 5.68
C PHE A 305 18.14 9.13 7.17
N GLY A 306 18.53 10.33 7.56
CA GLY A 306 18.84 10.67 8.94
C GLY A 306 17.61 10.94 9.80
N ARG A 307 16.41 10.93 9.25
CA ARG A 307 15.18 11.22 9.99
C ARG A 307 14.57 9.95 10.59
N PRO A 308 13.87 10.06 11.75
CA PRO A 308 13.08 8.96 12.29
C PRO A 308 12.06 8.44 11.26
N ARG A 309 11.86 7.12 11.23
CA ARG A 309 10.88 6.45 10.37
C ARG A 309 10.00 5.52 11.22
N TRP A 310 8.71 5.48 10.89
CA TRP A 310 7.82 4.49 11.45
C TRP A 310 8.31 3.07 11.07
N PRO A 311 8.30 2.07 11.95
CA PRO A 311 7.60 2.03 13.24
C PRO A 311 8.52 2.24 14.46
N TRP A 312 9.61 2.99 14.35
CA TRP A 312 10.63 3.09 15.39
C TRP A 312 10.08 3.35 16.81
N PRO A 313 9.08 4.21 17.03
CA PRO A 313 8.54 4.43 18.38
C PRO A 313 7.82 3.22 18.95
N VAL A 314 7.20 2.39 18.11
CA VAL A 314 6.36 1.26 18.53
C VAL A 314 7.18 0.02 18.84
N ILE A 315 8.26 -0.24 18.09
CA ILE A 315 9.10 -1.44 18.33
C ILE A 315 9.87 -1.38 19.65
N ASN A 316 9.96 -0.20 20.26
CA ASN A 316 10.54 -0.02 21.59
C ASN A 316 9.50 -0.20 22.72
N ASP A 317 8.21 -0.37 22.40
CA ASP A 317 7.17 -0.68 23.38
C ASP A 317 7.31 -2.15 23.83
N LEU A 318 7.28 -2.39 25.14
CA LEU A 318 7.33 -3.75 25.72
C LEU A 318 6.18 -4.64 25.25
N ALA A 319 5.03 -4.05 24.88
CA ALA A 319 3.90 -4.79 24.33
C ALA A 319 4.15 -5.29 22.88
N TRP A 320 5.17 -4.75 22.20
CA TRP A 320 5.48 -5.11 20.81
C TRP A 320 6.05 -6.53 20.66
N ALA A 321 6.96 -6.94 21.54
CA ALA A 321 7.65 -8.23 21.41
C ALA A 321 6.69 -9.44 21.33
N PRO A 322 5.65 -9.56 22.17
CA PRO A 322 4.66 -10.64 22.04
C PRO A 322 3.87 -10.59 20.74
N ILE A 323 3.55 -9.40 20.23
CA ILE A 323 2.83 -9.23 18.95
C ILE A 323 3.73 -9.66 17.80
N ALA A 324 4.97 -9.17 17.76
CA ALA A 324 5.94 -9.55 16.75
C ALA A 324 6.19 -11.07 16.73
N ALA A 325 6.30 -11.70 17.91
CA ALA A 325 6.46 -13.15 18.01
C ALA A 325 5.26 -13.91 17.44
N GLY A 326 4.05 -13.44 17.71
CA GLY A 326 2.80 -14.04 17.19
C GLY A 326 2.68 -13.93 15.66
N VAL A 327 3.23 -12.87 15.07
CA VAL A 327 3.24 -12.66 13.60
C VAL A 327 4.36 -13.45 12.95
N LEU A 328 5.60 -13.32 13.44
CA LEU A 328 6.79 -13.88 12.81
C LEU A 328 7.03 -15.37 13.11
N GLY A 329 6.45 -15.88 14.19
CA GLY A 329 6.55 -17.31 14.55
C GLY A 329 5.98 -18.24 13.46
N PRO A 330 4.71 -18.08 13.08
CA PRO A 330 4.09 -18.84 11.99
C PRO A 330 4.81 -18.71 10.65
N GLU A 331 5.41 -17.56 10.36
CA GLU A 331 6.19 -17.37 9.14
C GLU A 331 7.44 -18.24 9.10
N ARG A 332 8.20 -18.28 10.19
CA ARG A 332 9.39 -19.16 10.28
C ARG A 332 9.01 -20.63 10.12
N GLU A 333 7.88 -21.04 10.69
CA GLU A 333 7.37 -22.39 10.50
C GLU A 333 7.01 -22.68 9.03
N PHE A 334 6.35 -21.72 8.37
CA PHE A 334 6.02 -21.84 6.95
C PHE A 334 7.28 -21.90 6.08
N GLU A 335 8.27 -21.04 6.33
CA GLU A 335 9.56 -21.05 5.62
C GLU A 335 10.26 -22.39 5.76
N SER A 336 10.33 -22.93 6.98
CA SER A 336 10.92 -24.26 7.24
C SER A 336 10.21 -25.37 6.47
N LYS A 337 8.87 -25.34 6.41
CA LYS A 337 8.08 -26.31 5.61
C LYS A 337 8.36 -26.17 4.11
N LEU A 338 8.40 -24.95 3.59
CA LEU A 338 8.68 -24.68 2.18
C LEU A 338 10.08 -25.15 1.79
N GLU A 339 11.10 -24.84 2.59
CA GLU A 339 12.46 -25.29 2.37
C GLU A 339 12.59 -26.82 2.43
N ALA A 340 11.92 -27.46 3.40
CA ALA A 340 11.93 -28.92 3.48
C ALA A 340 11.30 -29.55 2.24
N TRP A 341 10.19 -29.00 1.76
CA TRP A 341 9.54 -29.44 0.53
C TRP A 341 10.42 -29.26 -0.71
N LEU A 342 11.09 -28.10 -0.83
CA LEU A 342 12.03 -27.83 -1.94
C LEU A 342 13.19 -28.82 -1.95
N ARG A 343 13.80 -29.08 -0.77
CA ARG A 343 14.89 -30.09 -0.65
C ARG A 343 14.43 -31.50 -1.07
N GLN A 344 13.24 -31.90 -0.67
CA GLN A 344 12.69 -33.21 -1.09
C GLN A 344 12.47 -33.29 -2.58
N ARG A 345 11.93 -32.20 -3.18
CA ARG A 345 11.72 -32.10 -4.63
C ARG A 345 13.04 -32.18 -5.39
N ASP A 346 14.04 -31.43 -4.96
CA ASP A 346 15.33 -31.33 -5.66
C ASP A 346 16.16 -32.63 -5.55
N ASN A 347 15.97 -33.40 -4.46
CA ASN A 347 16.57 -34.71 -4.27
C ASN A 347 15.86 -35.84 -5.06
N GLY A 348 14.93 -35.53 -5.95
CA GLY A 348 14.32 -36.47 -6.87
C GLY A 348 13.27 -37.42 -6.30
N ALA A 349 12.94 -37.30 -5.00
CA ALA A 349 12.04 -38.25 -4.33
C ALA A 349 10.55 -38.09 -4.68
N ASN A 350 10.13 -36.98 -5.29
CA ASN A 350 8.75 -36.72 -5.68
C ASN A 350 8.66 -35.67 -6.80
N ARG A 351 9.06 -36.00 -8.02
CA ARG A 351 8.54 -35.28 -9.18
C ARG A 351 7.19 -35.89 -9.53
N PRO A 352 6.04 -35.18 -9.39
CA PRO A 352 4.84 -35.64 -10.08
C PRO A 352 5.18 -35.66 -11.56
N VAL A 353 5.08 -36.81 -12.18
CA VAL A 353 5.13 -36.95 -13.63
C VAL A 353 3.95 -36.13 -14.17
N ARG A 354 4.24 -35.00 -14.82
CA ARG A 354 3.24 -34.23 -15.56
C ARG A 354 2.97 -34.87 -16.90
#